data_f8496642b9468cb1a7adfbbcdfc2f7e1
#
_entry.id   f8496642b9468cb1a7adfbbcdfc2f7e1
#
_cell.length_a   1.000
_cell.length_b   1.000
_cell.length_c   1.000
_cell.angle_alpha   90.00
_cell.angle_beta   90.00
_cell.angle_gamma   90.00
#
_symmetry.space_group_name_H-M   'P 1'
#
loop_
_entity.id
_entity.type
_entity.pdbx_description
1 polymer ?
#
loop_
_entity_poly.entity_id
_entity_poly.type
_entity_poly.pdbx_seq_one_letter_code
_entity_poly.pdbx_strand_id
1 'polypeptide(L)'
;TVMNRTVAYAGTAKAAIDLACHDIIGKSTNLPLYKVLGGLSGEIETDMTVGIDDPAVMAEHAKAHVQAGFNVIKTKVGVDFASDLARVRAIREAVGDQVKIRLDANQGWKAKEAVELINRLNEYDIELVEQPVPRFDFEGLKFVTAHSSVPIMADESCWDSKDALQLVSQRAVDLINIKLMKCGGLYEAKKITAI
;
A
#
# COMPACT_ATOMS: atom_id res chain seq x y z
N THR A 1 -24.46 -4.46 2.92
CA THR A 1 -24.80 -3.87 4.24
C THR A 1 -25.99 -2.92 4.12
N VAL A 2 -26.65 -2.61 5.22
CA VAL A 2 -27.70 -1.56 5.26
C VAL A 2 -27.12 -0.23 4.79
N MET A 3 -25.94 0.14 5.30
CA MET A 3 -25.24 1.38 4.90
C MET A 3 -25.04 1.50 3.37
N ASN A 4 -24.71 0.40 2.68
CA ASN A 4 -24.51 0.44 1.22
C ASN A 4 -25.82 0.64 0.44
N ARG A 5 -26.97 0.27 1.03
CA ARG A 5 -28.30 0.50 0.44
C ARG A 5 -28.80 1.92 0.70
N THR A 6 -28.33 2.54 1.79
CA THR A 6 -28.78 3.88 2.23
C THR A 6 -28.00 4.99 1.57
N VAL A 7 -26.66 4.86 1.50
CA VAL A 7 -25.77 5.90 0.97
C VAL A 7 -24.76 5.27 -0.01
N ALA A 8 -24.70 5.83 -1.20
CA ALA A 8 -23.66 5.48 -2.16
C ALA A 8 -22.30 6.05 -1.70
N TYR A 9 -21.23 5.36 -2.03
CA TYR A 9 -19.86 5.77 -1.68
C TYR A 9 -19.65 5.99 -0.17
N ALA A 10 -19.13 7.15 0.26
CA ALA A 10 -18.94 7.55 1.67
C ALA A 10 -18.19 6.50 2.53
N GLY A 11 -17.11 5.89 1.97
CA GLY A 11 -16.34 4.82 2.65
C GLY A 11 -15.87 5.21 4.05
N THR A 12 -15.31 6.40 4.22
CA THR A 12 -14.82 6.89 5.52
C THR A 12 -15.92 6.97 6.59
N ALA A 13 -17.10 7.49 6.23
CA ALA A 13 -18.21 7.57 7.16
C ALA A 13 -18.77 6.17 7.52
N LYS A 14 -18.84 5.28 6.54
CA LYS A 14 -19.24 3.88 6.76
C LYS A 14 -18.22 3.15 7.63
N ALA A 15 -16.91 3.38 7.40
CA ALA A 15 -15.85 2.82 8.21
C ALA A 15 -15.98 3.23 9.68
N ALA A 16 -16.28 4.49 9.98
CA ALA A 16 -16.46 4.95 11.35
C ALA A 16 -17.57 4.18 12.08
N ILE A 17 -18.72 3.97 11.43
CA ILE A 17 -19.83 3.21 12.00
C ILE A 17 -19.49 1.72 12.13
N ASP A 18 -18.90 1.13 11.09
CA ASP A 18 -18.50 -0.29 11.08
C ASP A 18 -17.48 -0.60 12.18
N LEU A 19 -16.47 0.26 12.34
CA LEU A 19 -15.45 0.13 13.39
C LEU A 19 -16.07 0.25 14.79
N ALA A 20 -16.98 1.20 14.99
CA ALA A 20 -17.69 1.35 16.26
C ALA A 20 -18.53 0.10 16.61
N CYS A 21 -19.21 -0.48 15.63
CA CYS A 21 -19.95 -1.73 15.82
C CYS A 21 -19.04 -2.90 16.18
N HIS A 22 -17.90 -3.02 15.51
CA HIS A 22 -16.91 -4.07 15.81
C HIS A 22 -16.27 -3.86 17.20
N ASP A 23 -16.00 -2.63 17.61
CA ASP A 23 -15.50 -2.32 18.96
C ASP A 23 -16.50 -2.74 20.05
N ILE A 24 -17.81 -2.48 19.84
CA ILE A 24 -18.89 -2.94 20.72
C ILE A 24 -18.90 -4.49 20.80
N ILE A 25 -18.75 -5.19 19.69
CA ILE A 25 -18.69 -6.66 19.69
C ILE A 25 -17.49 -7.14 20.51
N GLY A 26 -16.30 -6.59 20.30
CA GLY A 26 -15.11 -6.92 21.08
C GLY A 26 -15.32 -6.72 22.57
N LYS A 27 -15.87 -5.58 22.96
CA LYS A 27 -16.18 -5.25 24.36
C LYS A 27 -17.25 -6.16 24.95
N SER A 28 -18.32 -6.45 24.21
CA SER A 28 -19.41 -7.33 24.69
C SER A 28 -19.00 -8.78 24.88
N THR A 29 -18.04 -9.24 24.10
CA THR A 29 -17.46 -10.60 24.21
C THR A 29 -16.26 -10.67 25.14
N ASN A 30 -15.78 -9.54 25.66
CA ASN A 30 -14.55 -9.40 26.43
C ASN A 30 -13.33 -10.01 25.74
N LEU A 31 -13.26 -9.87 24.41
CA LEU A 31 -12.17 -10.35 23.58
C LEU A 31 -11.53 -9.21 22.78
N PRO A 32 -10.21 -9.21 22.59
CA PRO A 32 -9.57 -8.34 21.62
C PRO A 32 -10.15 -8.58 20.22
N LEU A 33 -10.38 -7.51 19.49
CA LEU A 33 -11.07 -7.59 18.21
C LEU A 33 -10.39 -8.51 17.20
N TYR A 34 -9.06 -8.57 17.19
CA TYR A 34 -8.33 -9.50 16.31
C TYR A 34 -8.70 -10.96 16.55
N LYS A 35 -8.98 -11.35 17.82
CA LYS A 35 -9.45 -12.70 18.16
C LYS A 35 -10.88 -12.93 17.69
N VAL A 36 -11.77 -11.94 17.83
CA VAL A 36 -13.15 -12.00 17.31
C VAL A 36 -13.15 -12.20 15.79
N LEU A 37 -12.19 -11.61 15.12
CA LEU A 37 -12.02 -11.72 13.66
C LEU A 37 -11.29 -13.00 13.21
N GLY A 38 -10.89 -13.86 14.15
CA GLY A 38 -10.20 -15.12 13.84
C GLY A 38 -8.67 -14.98 13.69
N GLY A 39 -8.10 -13.85 14.10
CA GLY A 39 -6.65 -13.63 14.07
C GLY A 39 -5.91 -14.36 15.18
N LEU A 40 -4.68 -14.75 14.88
CA LEU A 40 -3.72 -15.25 15.85
C LEU A 40 -2.91 -14.08 16.44
N SER A 41 -2.46 -14.22 17.70
CA SER A 41 -1.51 -13.26 18.25
C SER A 41 -0.16 -13.42 17.56
N GLY A 42 0.48 -12.32 17.20
CA GLY A 42 1.80 -12.33 16.58
C GLY A 42 2.34 -10.91 16.46
N GLU A 43 3.60 -10.81 16.16
CA GLU A 43 4.24 -9.56 15.77
C GLU A 43 3.93 -9.30 14.30
N ILE A 44 3.70 -8.05 13.95
CA ILE A 44 3.49 -7.58 12.58
C ILE A 44 4.53 -6.49 12.31
N GLU A 45 5.38 -6.71 11.30
CA GLU A 45 6.32 -5.71 10.85
C GLU A 45 5.56 -4.57 10.16
N THR A 46 5.89 -3.34 10.50
CA THR A 46 5.35 -2.14 9.85
C THR A 46 6.46 -1.32 9.23
N ASP A 47 6.12 -0.49 8.25
CA ASP A 47 7.04 0.48 7.67
C ASP A 47 6.87 1.88 8.27
N MET A 48 7.86 2.74 8.01
CA MET A 48 7.76 4.17 8.25
C MET A 48 7.95 4.92 6.93
N THR A 49 7.05 5.88 6.68
CA THR A 49 7.02 6.60 5.41
C THR A 49 7.93 7.82 5.42
N VAL A 50 8.76 7.94 4.37
CA VAL A 50 9.51 9.15 4.03
C VAL A 50 8.76 9.89 2.92
N GLY A 51 8.35 11.13 3.20
CA GLY A 51 7.70 12.02 2.24
C GLY A 51 8.65 12.52 1.15
N ILE A 52 8.09 13.07 0.05
CA ILE A 52 8.88 13.64 -1.05
C ILE A 52 9.59 14.92 -0.58
N ASP A 53 10.90 14.94 -0.76
CA ASP A 53 11.78 16.09 -0.49
C ASP A 53 13.06 15.98 -1.35
N ASP A 54 14.05 16.80 -1.06
CA ASP A 54 15.41 16.67 -1.59
C ASP A 54 15.99 15.28 -1.20
N PRO A 55 16.73 14.62 -2.10
CA PRO A 55 17.31 13.30 -1.84
C PRO A 55 18.12 13.20 -0.55
N ALA A 56 18.89 14.24 -0.21
CA ALA A 56 19.71 14.26 1.01
C ALA A 56 18.83 14.35 2.28
N VAL A 57 17.75 15.14 2.23
CA VAL A 57 16.78 15.26 3.34
C VAL A 57 16.05 13.94 3.54
N MET A 58 15.61 13.29 2.45
CA MET A 58 14.95 11.98 2.51
C MET A 58 15.87 10.91 3.09
N ALA A 59 17.15 10.92 2.73
CA ALA A 59 18.16 10.02 3.26
C ALA A 59 18.32 10.17 4.78
N GLU A 60 18.38 11.40 5.29
CA GLU A 60 18.48 11.65 6.74
C GLU A 60 17.20 11.24 7.49
N HIS A 61 16.00 11.48 6.93
CA HIS A 61 14.75 10.99 7.51
C HIS A 61 14.73 9.47 7.57
N ALA A 62 15.15 8.79 6.48
CA ALA A 62 15.22 7.33 6.46
C ALA A 62 16.17 6.77 7.53
N LYS A 63 17.37 7.36 7.69
CA LYS A 63 18.29 7.01 8.78
C LYS A 63 17.66 7.16 10.15
N ALA A 64 16.97 8.28 10.40
CA ALA A 64 16.32 8.53 11.68
C ALA A 64 15.27 7.46 12.00
N HIS A 65 14.49 7.02 10.99
CA HIS A 65 13.53 5.94 11.16
C HIS A 65 14.20 4.59 11.46
N VAL A 66 15.29 4.26 10.78
CA VAL A 66 16.08 3.05 11.07
C VAL A 66 16.65 3.09 12.49
N GLN A 67 17.18 4.24 12.93
CA GLN A 67 17.65 4.42 14.31
C GLN A 67 16.53 4.29 15.36
N ALA A 68 15.29 4.62 14.97
CA ALA A 68 14.11 4.42 15.80
C ALA A 68 13.60 2.94 15.82
N GLY A 69 14.27 2.03 15.10
CA GLY A 69 13.99 0.60 15.11
C GLY A 69 13.13 0.08 13.95
N PHE A 70 12.86 0.89 12.92
CA PHE A 70 12.15 0.43 11.74
C PHE A 70 13.11 -0.26 10.76
N ASN A 71 12.76 -1.47 10.32
CA ASN A 71 13.53 -2.25 9.36
C ASN A 71 12.96 -2.15 7.93
N VAL A 72 11.85 -1.44 7.77
CA VAL A 72 11.19 -1.21 6.49
C VAL A 72 10.92 0.28 6.31
N ILE A 73 11.42 0.84 5.22
CA ILE A 73 11.19 2.24 4.84
C ILE A 73 10.31 2.29 3.61
N LYS A 74 9.17 2.98 3.73
CA LYS A 74 8.32 3.31 2.59
C LYS A 74 8.68 4.71 2.10
N THR A 75 9.07 4.87 0.84
CA THR A 75 9.41 6.17 0.27
C THR A 75 8.43 6.58 -0.82
N LYS A 76 8.07 7.85 -0.80
CA LYS A 76 7.22 8.45 -1.83
C LYS A 76 8.06 8.80 -3.06
N VAL A 77 7.52 8.44 -4.24
CA VAL A 77 8.04 8.71 -5.58
C VAL A 77 6.89 9.17 -6.47
N GLY A 78 7.07 9.26 -7.78
CA GLY A 78 5.97 9.59 -8.69
C GLY A 78 5.99 11.04 -9.19
N VAL A 79 7.14 11.72 -9.11
CA VAL A 79 7.31 13.10 -9.60
C VAL A 79 7.91 13.12 -10.99
N ASP A 80 9.13 12.65 -11.13
CA ASP A 80 9.83 12.51 -12.39
C ASP A 80 10.95 11.46 -12.28
N PHE A 81 11.30 10.88 -13.40
CA PHE A 81 12.24 9.76 -13.49
C PHE A 81 13.59 10.01 -12.82
N ALA A 82 14.23 11.15 -13.11
CA ALA A 82 15.57 11.43 -12.63
C ALA A 82 15.59 11.71 -11.12
N SER A 83 14.63 12.48 -10.64
CA SER A 83 14.49 12.80 -9.21
C SER A 83 14.12 11.56 -8.39
N ASP A 84 13.21 10.72 -8.89
CA ASP A 84 12.80 9.50 -8.19
C ASP A 84 13.96 8.51 -8.07
N LEU A 85 14.76 8.34 -9.12
CA LEU A 85 15.98 7.54 -9.09
C LEU A 85 16.99 8.07 -8.08
N ALA A 86 17.23 9.39 -8.08
CA ALA A 86 18.16 10.03 -7.13
C ALA A 86 17.71 9.87 -5.67
N ARG A 87 16.41 10.00 -5.39
CA ARG A 87 15.82 9.81 -4.05
C ARG A 87 16.03 8.39 -3.54
N VAL A 88 15.66 7.40 -4.34
CA VAL A 88 15.78 5.98 -3.95
C VAL A 88 17.25 5.60 -3.72
N ARG A 89 18.14 6.03 -4.62
CA ARG A 89 19.58 5.84 -4.46
C ARG A 89 20.10 6.42 -3.13
N ALA A 90 19.78 7.67 -2.85
CA ALA A 90 20.23 8.35 -1.63
C ALA A 90 19.72 7.64 -0.37
N ILE A 91 18.49 7.17 -0.37
CA ILE A 91 17.92 6.39 0.74
C ILE A 91 18.67 5.07 0.90
N ARG A 92 18.86 4.29 -0.18
CA ARG A 92 19.56 3.00 -0.11
C ARG A 92 20.99 3.17 0.40
N GLU A 93 21.74 4.15 -0.12
CA GLU A 93 23.09 4.46 0.36
C GLU A 93 23.11 4.85 1.85
N ALA A 94 22.05 5.50 2.34
CA ALA A 94 21.93 5.94 3.72
C ALA A 94 21.56 4.83 4.72
N VAL A 95 20.67 3.91 4.33
CA VAL A 95 20.13 2.89 5.25
C VAL A 95 20.83 1.53 5.14
N GLY A 96 21.62 1.30 4.08
CA GLY A 96 22.33 0.04 3.84
C GLY A 96 21.42 -1.07 3.31
N ASP A 97 22.01 -2.24 3.03
CA ASP A 97 21.36 -3.34 2.29
C ASP A 97 20.38 -4.17 3.12
N GLN A 98 20.40 -4.05 4.45
CA GLN A 98 19.56 -4.85 5.34
C GLN A 98 18.15 -4.29 5.54
N VAL A 99 17.94 -3.02 5.17
CA VAL A 99 16.66 -2.33 5.30
C VAL A 99 15.83 -2.53 4.04
N LYS A 100 14.59 -3.00 4.19
CA LYS A 100 13.67 -3.13 3.08
C LYS A 100 13.19 -1.76 2.62
N ILE A 101 13.11 -1.54 1.32
CA ILE A 101 12.59 -0.31 0.74
C ILE A 101 11.32 -0.63 -0.07
N ARG A 102 10.24 0.06 0.26
CA ARG A 102 8.97 0.06 -0.47
C ARG A 102 8.79 1.39 -1.17
N LEU A 103 8.32 1.39 -2.40
CA LEU A 103 8.04 2.60 -3.15
C LEU A 103 6.53 2.83 -3.21
N ASP A 104 6.11 4.08 -3.09
CA ASP A 104 4.72 4.46 -3.33
C ASP A 104 4.69 5.64 -4.31
N ALA A 105 4.26 5.34 -5.53
CA ALA A 105 4.22 6.31 -6.62
C ALA A 105 2.94 7.14 -6.63
N ASN A 106 1.95 6.81 -5.82
CA ASN A 106 0.66 7.51 -5.72
C ASN A 106 0.08 7.93 -7.09
N GLN A 107 0.04 6.99 -8.04
CA GLN A 107 -0.50 7.19 -9.37
C GLN A 107 0.35 8.11 -10.29
N GLY A 108 1.61 8.37 -9.95
CA GLY A 108 2.42 9.41 -10.58
C GLY A 108 2.98 9.06 -11.95
N TRP A 109 3.00 7.78 -12.35
CA TRP A 109 3.65 7.36 -13.60
C TRP A 109 2.63 6.90 -14.66
N LYS A 110 3.06 6.92 -15.91
CA LYS A 110 2.40 6.19 -17.00
C LYS A 110 2.96 4.77 -17.08
N ALA A 111 2.18 3.82 -17.59
CA ALA A 111 2.51 2.40 -17.55
C ALA A 111 3.91 2.06 -18.15
N LYS A 112 4.28 2.65 -19.30
CA LYS A 112 5.60 2.41 -19.91
C LYS A 112 6.73 3.04 -19.11
N GLU A 113 6.53 4.26 -18.62
CA GLU A 113 7.49 4.97 -17.76
C GLU A 113 7.70 4.20 -16.44
N ALA A 114 6.62 3.68 -15.86
CA ALA A 114 6.67 2.87 -14.66
C ALA A 114 7.55 1.63 -14.85
N VAL A 115 7.36 0.87 -15.93
CA VAL A 115 8.18 -0.32 -16.21
C VAL A 115 9.66 0.03 -16.38
N GLU A 116 9.97 1.10 -17.14
CA GLU A 116 11.35 1.53 -17.33
C GLU A 116 12.01 1.94 -16.00
N LEU A 117 11.32 2.75 -15.19
CA LEU A 117 11.83 3.22 -13.91
C LEU A 117 11.98 2.08 -12.89
N ILE A 118 10.99 1.23 -12.75
CA ILE A 118 11.02 0.09 -11.83
C ILE A 118 12.19 -0.85 -12.18
N ASN A 119 12.40 -1.13 -13.46
CA ASN A 119 13.51 -1.97 -13.89
C ASN A 119 14.88 -1.36 -13.57
N ARG A 120 15.03 -0.04 -13.64
CA ARG A 120 16.25 0.65 -13.19
C ARG A 120 16.38 0.66 -11.66
N LEU A 121 15.26 0.83 -10.95
CA LEU A 121 15.27 0.84 -9.49
C LEU A 121 15.53 -0.55 -8.87
N ASN A 122 15.39 -1.62 -9.65
CA ASN A 122 15.65 -2.99 -9.20
C ASN A 122 17.07 -3.21 -8.67
N GLU A 123 18.05 -2.42 -9.11
CA GLU A 123 19.43 -2.44 -8.56
C GLU A 123 19.52 -2.03 -7.08
N TYR A 124 18.48 -1.36 -6.56
CA TYR A 124 18.40 -0.91 -5.16
C TYR A 124 17.59 -1.86 -4.27
N ASP A 125 17.34 -3.09 -4.68
CA ASP A 125 16.64 -4.13 -3.92
C ASP A 125 15.29 -3.63 -3.34
N ILE A 126 14.37 -3.30 -4.24
CA ILE A 126 13.03 -2.78 -3.89
C ILE A 126 12.10 -3.96 -3.59
N GLU A 127 11.46 -3.94 -2.40
CA GLU A 127 10.54 -5.00 -1.96
C GLU A 127 9.23 -5.00 -2.75
N LEU A 128 8.67 -3.82 -3.01
CA LEU A 128 7.43 -3.64 -3.80
C LEU A 128 7.26 -2.20 -4.28
N VAL A 129 6.40 -2.04 -5.29
CA VAL A 129 5.95 -0.73 -5.77
C VAL A 129 4.45 -0.61 -5.64
N GLU A 130 3.99 0.39 -4.87
CA GLU A 130 2.58 0.69 -4.63
C GLU A 130 2.07 1.72 -5.63
N GLN A 131 0.93 1.44 -6.23
CA GLN A 131 0.14 2.27 -7.13
C GLN A 131 0.95 3.08 -8.16
N PRO A 132 1.63 2.42 -9.08
CA PRO A 132 2.48 3.09 -10.07
C PRO A 132 1.71 4.00 -11.04
N VAL A 133 0.50 3.59 -11.44
CA VAL A 133 -0.31 4.26 -12.48
C VAL A 133 -1.64 4.76 -11.91
N PRO A 134 -2.37 5.65 -12.65
CA PRO A 134 -3.67 6.15 -12.22
C PRO A 134 -4.65 5.05 -11.84
N ARG A 135 -5.45 5.29 -10.80
CA ARG A 135 -6.33 4.28 -10.17
C ARG A 135 -7.31 3.60 -11.11
N PHE A 136 -7.72 4.26 -12.18
CA PHE A 136 -8.66 3.72 -13.17
C PHE A 136 -7.97 2.96 -14.32
N ASP A 137 -6.64 3.00 -14.39
CA ASP A 137 -5.85 2.35 -15.43
C ASP A 137 -5.52 0.91 -15.06
N PHE A 138 -6.54 0.04 -15.04
CA PHE A 138 -6.38 -1.39 -14.74
C PHE A 138 -5.53 -2.11 -15.78
N GLU A 139 -5.63 -1.73 -17.05
CA GLU A 139 -4.79 -2.29 -18.10
C GLU A 139 -3.33 -1.84 -17.96
N GLY A 140 -3.11 -0.59 -17.56
CA GLY A 140 -1.77 -0.10 -17.22
C GLY A 140 -1.18 -0.81 -16.01
N LEU A 141 -1.95 -1.05 -14.93
CA LEU A 141 -1.52 -1.86 -13.79
C LEU A 141 -1.12 -3.26 -14.22
N LYS A 142 -1.98 -3.95 -14.97
CA LYS A 142 -1.71 -5.27 -15.50
C LYS A 142 -0.45 -5.30 -16.38
N PHE A 143 -0.28 -4.28 -17.22
CA PHE A 143 0.91 -4.15 -18.05
C PHE A 143 2.17 -4.00 -17.19
N VAL A 144 2.16 -3.13 -16.19
CA VAL A 144 3.29 -2.92 -15.27
C VAL A 144 3.61 -4.21 -14.53
N THR A 145 2.63 -4.87 -13.93
CA THR A 145 2.80 -6.13 -13.21
C THR A 145 3.42 -7.21 -14.09
N ALA A 146 2.96 -7.34 -15.32
CA ALA A 146 3.47 -8.36 -16.25
C ALA A 146 4.92 -8.10 -16.74
N HIS A 147 5.41 -6.86 -16.65
CA HIS A 147 6.73 -6.46 -17.16
C HIS A 147 7.69 -5.99 -16.05
N SER A 148 7.29 -6.07 -14.79
CA SER A 148 8.10 -5.74 -13.63
C SER A 148 8.65 -7.01 -12.97
N SER A 149 9.92 -6.98 -12.54
CA SER A 149 10.50 -7.99 -11.65
C SER A 149 10.21 -7.71 -10.17
N VAL A 150 9.71 -6.51 -9.85
CA VAL A 150 9.36 -6.10 -8.50
C VAL A 150 7.85 -6.24 -8.32
N PRO A 151 7.36 -6.81 -7.20
CA PRO A 151 5.94 -6.95 -6.93
C PRO A 151 5.18 -5.62 -6.97
N ILE A 152 4.00 -5.60 -7.58
CA ILE A 152 3.16 -4.42 -7.73
C ILE A 152 1.96 -4.51 -6.78
N MET A 153 1.72 -3.44 -6.03
CA MET A 153 0.63 -3.32 -5.07
C MET A 153 -0.41 -2.30 -5.54
N ALA A 154 -1.69 -2.66 -5.49
CA ALA A 154 -2.79 -1.71 -5.65
C ALA A 154 -3.10 -1.01 -4.32
N ASP A 155 -3.26 0.31 -4.34
CA ASP A 155 -3.85 1.11 -3.27
C ASP A 155 -5.12 1.81 -3.76
N GLU A 156 -4.99 2.90 -4.51
CA GLU A 156 -6.12 3.69 -4.96
C GLU A 156 -6.99 2.98 -6.00
N SER A 157 -6.52 1.89 -6.59
CA SER A 157 -7.31 1.05 -7.50
C SER A 157 -8.21 0.05 -6.78
N CYS A 158 -8.10 -0.12 -5.46
CA CYS A 158 -8.91 -1.05 -4.68
C CYS A 158 -9.70 -0.33 -3.58
N TRP A 159 -11.00 -0.15 -3.79
CA TRP A 159 -11.91 0.49 -2.83
C TRP A 159 -12.88 -0.48 -2.18
N ASP A 160 -13.23 -1.58 -2.85
CA ASP A 160 -14.14 -2.58 -2.32
C ASP A 160 -13.80 -3.98 -2.84
N SER A 161 -14.59 -4.97 -2.45
CA SER A 161 -14.41 -6.36 -2.88
C SER A 161 -14.64 -6.58 -4.37
N LYS A 162 -15.34 -5.68 -5.09
CA LYS A 162 -15.52 -5.79 -6.54
C LYS A 162 -14.23 -5.38 -7.27
N ASP A 163 -13.61 -4.30 -6.81
CA ASP A 163 -12.31 -3.89 -7.34
C ASP A 163 -11.26 -4.98 -7.09
N ALA A 164 -11.23 -5.54 -5.86
CA ALA A 164 -10.33 -6.64 -5.52
C ALA A 164 -10.53 -7.84 -6.45
N LEU A 165 -11.79 -8.27 -6.67
CA LEU A 165 -12.10 -9.37 -7.57
C LEU A 165 -11.66 -9.08 -9.00
N GLN A 166 -11.84 -7.86 -9.49
CA GLN A 166 -11.38 -7.43 -10.81
C GLN A 166 -9.85 -7.48 -10.91
N LEU A 167 -9.13 -6.91 -9.95
CA LEU A 167 -7.67 -6.90 -9.92
C LEU A 167 -7.10 -8.32 -9.92
N VAL A 168 -7.62 -9.21 -9.07
CA VAL A 168 -7.17 -10.60 -8.95
C VAL A 168 -7.52 -11.41 -10.20
N SER A 169 -8.76 -11.32 -10.72
CA SER A 169 -9.18 -12.07 -11.91
C SER A 169 -8.37 -11.69 -13.16
N GLN A 170 -7.95 -10.44 -13.27
CA GLN A 170 -7.14 -9.95 -14.38
C GLN A 170 -5.64 -10.14 -14.14
N ARG A 171 -5.23 -10.58 -12.96
CA ARG A 171 -3.81 -10.59 -12.53
C ARG A 171 -3.15 -9.23 -12.73
N ALA A 172 -3.86 -8.19 -12.34
CA ALA A 172 -3.42 -6.82 -12.56
C ALA A 172 -2.43 -6.33 -11.48
N VAL A 173 -2.33 -7.03 -10.36
CA VAL A 173 -1.39 -6.73 -9.27
C VAL A 173 -0.98 -8.02 -8.54
N ASP A 174 0.12 -7.95 -7.79
CA ASP A 174 0.58 -9.03 -6.91
C ASP A 174 0.05 -8.86 -5.49
N LEU A 175 -0.20 -7.63 -5.07
CA LEU A 175 -0.56 -7.26 -3.70
C LEU A 175 -1.69 -6.21 -3.69
N ILE A 176 -2.43 -6.16 -2.60
CA ILE A 176 -3.48 -5.15 -2.38
C ILE A 176 -3.29 -4.49 -1.01
N ASN A 177 -3.23 -3.16 -0.99
CA ASN A 177 -3.25 -2.37 0.23
C ASN A 177 -4.70 -2.08 0.65
N ILE A 178 -5.13 -2.70 1.75
CA ILE A 178 -6.48 -2.51 2.29
C ILE A 178 -6.48 -1.33 3.26
N LYS A 179 -7.18 -0.25 2.90
CA LYS A 179 -7.41 0.89 3.80
C LYS A 179 -8.86 0.90 4.27
N LEU A 180 -9.10 0.77 5.57
CA LEU A 180 -10.44 0.68 6.15
C LEU A 180 -11.32 1.87 5.77
N MET A 181 -10.73 3.07 5.68
CA MET A 181 -11.44 4.29 5.25
C MET A 181 -11.86 4.25 3.77
N LYS A 182 -11.13 3.55 2.91
CA LYS A 182 -11.53 3.36 1.50
C LYS A 182 -12.68 2.36 1.42
N CYS A 183 -12.50 1.17 1.95
CA CYS A 183 -13.44 0.06 1.77
C CYS A 183 -14.68 0.15 2.65
N GLY A 184 -14.73 1.06 3.61
CA GLY A 184 -15.92 1.25 4.47
C GLY A 184 -15.94 0.37 5.71
N GLY A 185 -14.78 -0.09 6.18
CA GLY A 185 -14.61 -0.77 7.46
C GLY A 185 -14.16 -2.22 7.37
N LEU A 186 -14.15 -2.88 8.52
CA LEU A 186 -13.65 -4.26 8.69
C LEU A 186 -14.51 -5.29 7.96
N TYR A 187 -15.81 -5.08 7.87
CA TYR A 187 -16.70 -6.01 7.18
C TYR A 187 -16.34 -6.17 5.69
N GLU A 188 -16.05 -5.07 5.02
CA GLU A 188 -15.65 -5.11 3.61
C GLU A 188 -14.18 -5.53 3.45
N ALA A 189 -13.31 -5.08 4.37
CA ALA A 189 -11.91 -5.51 4.40
C ALA A 189 -11.77 -7.03 4.48
N LYS A 190 -12.58 -7.72 5.29
CA LYS A 190 -12.62 -9.20 5.35
C LYS A 190 -12.98 -9.84 4.02
N LYS A 191 -13.88 -9.25 3.24
CA LYS A 191 -14.21 -9.77 1.91
C LYS A 191 -13.04 -9.61 0.93
N ILE A 192 -12.39 -8.45 0.95
CA ILE A 192 -11.18 -8.21 0.13
C ILE A 192 -10.10 -9.24 0.49
N THR A 193 -9.89 -9.48 1.78
CA THR A 193 -8.90 -10.46 2.25
C THR A 193 -9.24 -11.91 1.86
N ALA A 194 -10.52 -12.23 1.68
CA ALA A 194 -10.98 -13.57 1.31
C ALA A 194 -10.88 -13.86 -0.20
N ILE A 195 -10.73 -12.83 -1.04
CA ILE A 195 -10.55 -12.94 -2.49
C ILE A 195 -9.09 -13.22 -2.83
#